data_8622093ca3d59c13cdcfe34e434ad841
#
_entry.id   8622093ca3d59c13cdcfe34e434ad841
#
_cell.length_a   1.000
_cell.length_b   1.000
_cell.length_c   1.000
_cell.angle_alpha   90.00
_cell.angle_beta   90.00
_cell.angle_gamma   90.00
#
_symmetry.space_group_name_H-M   'P 1'
#
loop_
_entity.id
_entity.type
_entity.pdbx_description
1 polymer ?
#
loop_
_entity_poly.entity_id
_entity_poly.type
_entity_poly.pdbx_seq_one_letter_code
_entity_poly.pdbx_strand_id
1 'polypeptide(L)'
;LNQEAYSALSSYLAEAGLPIMMMEKLKPGLVVSTIEVFEFQKMGFTPQGVDVYFNSRALGDGKALGELETVQQQISFLAEMGEGYESEFILMSLRDMAETESLMEAMIGAWRSGDSENLSELFVADMKAEAPELYNSLLVERNDNWLPQIEQMFRDRDTEFVLVGAAHLVGERGLLNMLRSRGYEIRQL
;
A
#
# COMPACT_ATOMS: atom_id res chain seq x y z
N LEU A 1 -0.66 7.62 -22.73
CA LEU A 1 -0.93 6.23 -23.05
C LEU A 1 -0.94 6.01 -24.56
N ASN A 2 -0.48 4.84 -25.01
CA ASN A 2 -0.65 4.40 -26.38
C ASN A 2 -2.12 4.00 -26.64
N GLN A 3 -2.47 3.72 -27.93
CA GLN A 3 -3.85 3.42 -28.31
C GLN A 3 -4.39 2.13 -27.65
N GLU A 4 -3.54 1.13 -27.47
CA GLU A 4 -3.91 -0.15 -26.86
C GLU A 4 -4.29 0.03 -25.39
N ALA A 5 -3.41 0.65 -24.60
CA ALA A 5 -3.65 0.91 -23.18
C ALA A 5 -4.86 1.84 -22.95
N TYR A 6 -5.02 2.87 -23.80
CA TYR A 6 -6.18 3.75 -23.72
C TYR A 6 -7.49 2.99 -24.00
N SER A 7 -7.50 2.14 -25.03
CA SER A 7 -8.68 1.35 -25.38
C SER A 7 -9.03 0.33 -24.31
N ALA A 8 -8.02 -0.37 -23.77
CA ALA A 8 -8.21 -1.33 -22.68
C ALA A 8 -8.76 -0.65 -21.42
N LEU A 9 -8.17 0.47 -21.01
CA LEU A 9 -8.62 1.26 -19.88
C LEU A 9 -10.04 1.79 -20.08
N SER A 10 -10.35 2.31 -21.28
CA SER A 10 -11.68 2.82 -21.61
C SER A 10 -12.74 1.73 -21.54
N SER A 11 -12.44 0.54 -22.05
CA SER A 11 -13.36 -0.60 -22.00
C SER A 11 -13.61 -1.06 -20.57
N TYR A 12 -12.55 -1.20 -19.78
CA TYR A 12 -12.62 -1.58 -18.36
C TYR A 12 -13.48 -0.60 -17.56
N LEU A 13 -13.22 0.70 -17.70
CA LEU A 13 -13.97 1.75 -17.01
C LEU A 13 -15.43 1.78 -17.43
N ALA A 14 -15.72 1.57 -18.73
CA ALA A 14 -17.10 1.52 -19.24
C ALA A 14 -17.88 0.35 -18.62
N GLU A 15 -17.27 -0.84 -18.48
CA GLU A 15 -17.86 -1.99 -17.78
C GLU A 15 -18.11 -1.70 -16.30
N ALA A 16 -17.22 -0.93 -15.66
CA ALA A 16 -17.41 -0.46 -14.29
C ALA A 16 -18.40 0.71 -14.15
N GLY A 17 -18.96 1.22 -15.26
CA GLY A 17 -19.88 2.36 -15.27
C GLY A 17 -19.20 3.72 -15.02
N LEU A 18 -17.89 3.79 -15.22
CA LEU A 18 -17.08 4.97 -14.99
C LEU A 18 -16.67 5.64 -16.31
N PRO A 19 -16.99 6.93 -16.52
CA PRO A 19 -16.53 7.64 -17.71
C PRO A 19 -15.01 7.87 -17.68
N ILE A 20 -14.31 7.48 -18.74
CA ILE A 20 -12.85 7.68 -18.85
C ILE A 20 -12.44 9.14 -18.68
N MET A 21 -13.27 10.09 -19.05
CA MET A 21 -13.05 11.52 -18.88
C MET A 21 -12.74 11.93 -17.43
N MET A 22 -13.17 11.16 -16.45
CA MET A 22 -12.85 11.39 -15.03
C MET A 22 -11.38 11.09 -14.72
N MET A 23 -10.74 10.25 -15.52
CA MET A 23 -9.36 9.77 -15.32
C MET A 23 -8.34 10.48 -16.20
N GLU A 24 -8.77 11.20 -17.27
CA GLU A 24 -7.87 11.79 -18.29
C GLU A 24 -6.81 12.74 -17.74
N LYS A 25 -7.05 13.36 -16.58
CA LYS A 25 -6.13 14.32 -15.95
C LYS A 25 -5.27 13.70 -14.85
N LEU A 26 -5.48 12.42 -14.56
CA LEU A 26 -4.72 11.72 -13.54
C LEU A 26 -3.49 11.07 -14.14
N LYS A 27 -2.41 11.01 -13.38
CA LYS A 27 -1.25 10.18 -13.71
C LYS A 27 -1.63 8.68 -13.59
N PRO A 28 -0.98 7.76 -14.33
CA PRO A 28 -1.33 6.34 -14.35
C PRO A 28 -1.45 5.68 -12.97
N GLY A 29 -0.52 5.95 -12.07
CA GLY A 29 -0.59 5.40 -10.70
C GLY A 29 -1.84 5.82 -9.94
N LEU A 30 -2.28 7.07 -10.10
CA LEU A 30 -3.54 7.53 -9.49
C LEU A 30 -4.77 6.93 -10.18
N VAL A 31 -4.70 6.66 -11.50
CA VAL A 31 -5.76 5.93 -12.21
C VAL A 31 -5.91 4.53 -11.64
N VAL A 32 -4.81 3.78 -11.54
CA VAL A 32 -4.79 2.41 -10.99
C VAL A 32 -5.31 2.40 -9.57
N SER A 33 -4.79 3.25 -8.69
CA SER A 33 -5.24 3.34 -7.29
C SER A 33 -6.73 3.68 -7.17
N THR A 34 -7.26 4.49 -8.10
CA THR A 34 -8.70 4.79 -8.12
C THR A 34 -9.52 3.57 -8.51
N ILE A 35 -9.08 2.81 -9.51
CA ILE A 35 -9.72 1.57 -9.95
C ILE A 35 -9.69 0.53 -8.82
N GLU A 36 -8.56 0.34 -8.16
CA GLU A 36 -8.43 -0.57 -7.01
C GLU A 36 -9.45 -0.27 -5.91
N VAL A 37 -9.64 1.01 -5.57
CA VAL A 37 -10.66 1.41 -4.59
C VAL A 37 -12.06 0.99 -5.04
N PHE A 38 -12.40 1.12 -6.32
CA PHE A 38 -13.68 0.66 -6.84
C PHE A 38 -13.82 -0.86 -6.79
N GLU A 39 -12.78 -1.61 -7.13
CA GLU A 39 -12.81 -3.08 -7.04
C GLU A 39 -12.97 -3.53 -5.59
N PHE A 40 -12.25 -2.92 -4.65
CA PHE A 40 -12.43 -3.21 -3.22
C PHE A 40 -13.86 -2.91 -2.75
N GLN A 41 -14.48 -1.82 -3.21
CA GLN A 41 -15.88 -1.53 -2.88
C GLN A 41 -16.86 -2.57 -3.44
N LYS A 42 -16.62 -3.10 -4.65
CA LYS A 42 -17.42 -4.21 -5.21
C LYS A 42 -17.31 -5.48 -4.36
N MET A 43 -16.14 -5.76 -3.80
CA MET A 43 -15.90 -6.87 -2.87
C MET A 43 -16.47 -6.62 -1.46
N GLY A 44 -17.11 -5.47 -1.22
CA GLY A 44 -17.75 -5.13 0.04
C GLY A 44 -16.84 -4.41 1.05
N PHE A 45 -15.63 -4.03 0.66
CA PHE A 45 -14.80 -3.19 1.51
C PHE A 45 -15.37 -1.77 1.62
N THR A 46 -15.29 -1.21 2.82
CA THR A 46 -15.77 0.15 3.09
C THR A 46 -14.61 1.12 3.24
N PRO A 47 -14.85 2.43 3.06
CA PRO A 47 -13.83 3.45 3.34
C PRO A 47 -13.37 3.50 4.81
N GLN A 48 -14.12 2.87 5.72
CA GLN A 48 -13.75 2.74 7.12
C GLN A 48 -12.77 1.58 7.32
N GLY A 49 -11.56 1.75 6.83
CA GLY A 49 -10.45 0.83 7.10
C GLY A 49 -9.88 0.96 8.52
N VAL A 50 -8.91 0.12 8.81
CA VAL A 50 -8.22 0.06 10.11
C VAL A 50 -7.60 1.41 10.48
N ASP A 51 -7.02 2.11 9.52
CA ASP A 51 -6.42 3.44 9.70
C ASP A 51 -7.45 4.47 10.16
N VAL A 52 -8.58 4.56 9.47
CA VAL A 52 -9.68 5.48 9.82
C VAL A 52 -10.24 5.17 11.21
N TYR A 53 -10.38 3.88 11.53
CA TYR A 53 -10.86 3.44 12.83
C TYR A 53 -9.92 3.91 13.97
N PHE A 54 -8.62 3.58 13.87
CA PHE A 54 -7.68 3.94 14.94
C PHE A 54 -7.41 5.44 15.04
N ASN A 55 -7.38 6.15 13.90
CA ASN A 55 -7.26 7.60 13.89
C ASN A 55 -8.44 8.25 14.63
N SER A 56 -9.68 7.86 14.30
CA SER A 56 -10.89 8.37 14.97
C SER A 56 -10.90 8.04 16.44
N ARG A 57 -10.45 6.84 16.82
CA ARG A 57 -10.34 6.40 18.20
C ARG A 57 -9.32 7.23 18.99
N ALA A 58 -8.14 7.45 18.42
CA ALA A 58 -7.09 8.25 19.04
C ALA A 58 -7.54 9.68 19.29
N LEU A 59 -8.22 10.31 18.31
CA LEU A 59 -8.81 11.63 18.46
C LEU A 59 -9.88 11.67 19.58
N GLY A 60 -10.76 10.67 19.60
CA GLY A 60 -11.80 10.56 20.64
C GLY A 60 -11.24 10.37 22.06
N ASP A 61 -10.12 9.66 22.17
CA ASP A 61 -9.42 9.41 23.44
C ASP A 61 -8.42 10.53 23.81
N GLY A 62 -8.37 11.63 23.02
CA GLY A 62 -7.49 12.78 23.26
C GLY A 62 -6.00 12.46 23.14
N LYS A 63 -5.63 11.44 22.32
CA LYS A 63 -4.24 11.07 22.08
C LYS A 63 -3.58 12.06 21.11
N ALA A 64 -2.29 12.30 21.31
CA ALA A 64 -1.49 13.01 20.31
C ALA A 64 -1.34 12.13 19.04
N LEU A 65 -1.46 12.75 17.90
CA LEU A 65 -1.24 12.10 16.61
C LEU A 65 0.07 12.61 16.00
N GLY A 66 0.80 11.69 15.38
CA GLY A 66 2.00 11.99 14.59
C GLY A 66 1.89 11.34 13.21
N GLU A 67 2.82 11.68 12.34
CA GLU A 67 2.91 11.15 11.00
C GLU A 67 4.35 10.69 10.71
N LEU A 68 4.52 9.60 9.99
CA LEU A 68 5.82 9.11 9.52
C LEU A 68 6.20 9.72 8.17
N GLU A 69 5.20 10.19 7.42
CA GLU A 69 5.35 10.87 6.14
C GLU A 69 4.18 11.85 5.93
N THR A 70 4.41 12.87 5.16
CA THR A 70 3.36 13.84 4.81
C THR A 70 2.43 13.28 3.73
N VAL A 71 1.20 13.79 3.69
CA VAL A 71 0.23 13.48 2.62
C VAL A 71 0.81 13.76 1.24
N GLN A 72 1.61 14.84 1.11
CA GLN A 72 2.24 15.18 -0.17
C GLN A 72 3.25 14.12 -0.60
N GLN A 73 4.06 13.59 0.30
CA GLN A 73 4.99 12.49 0.00
C GLN A 73 4.23 11.24 -0.44
N GLN A 74 3.17 10.87 0.27
CA GLN A 74 2.35 9.71 -0.07
C GLN A 74 1.71 9.84 -1.46
N ILE A 75 1.14 11.00 -1.78
CA ILE A 75 0.58 11.26 -3.11
C ILE A 75 1.66 11.21 -4.19
N SER A 76 2.88 11.71 -3.91
CA SER A 76 3.99 11.68 -4.87
C SER A 76 4.38 10.26 -5.23
N PHE A 77 4.51 9.36 -4.26
CA PHE A 77 4.80 7.93 -4.53
C PHE A 77 3.75 7.30 -5.45
N LEU A 78 2.47 7.51 -5.16
CA LEU A 78 1.39 6.99 -6.01
C LEU A 78 1.42 7.62 -7.42
N ALA A 79 1.69 8.91 -7.52
CA ALA A 79 1.70 9.62 -8.79
C ALA A 79 2.89 9.25 -9.69
N GLU A 80 4.00 8.80 -9.11
CA GLU A 80 5.22 8.40 -9.83
C GLU A 80 5.16 6.95 -10.34
N MET A 81 4.20 6.14 -9.85
CA MET A 81 4.01 4.77 -10.32
C MET A 81 3.72 4.74 -11.81
N GLY A 82 4.47 3.92 -12.54
CA GLY A 82 4.35 3.77 -13.99
C GLY A 82 4.99 4.89 -14.81
N GLU A 83 5.71 5.86 -14.20
CA GLU A 83 6.37 6.93 -14.93
C GLU A 83 7.47 6.38 -15.84
N GLY A 84 7.38 6.72 -17.14
CA GLY A 84 8.30 6.23 -18.17
C GLY A 84 7.85 4.96 -18.89
N TYR A 85 6.86 4.22 -18.36
CA TYR A 85 6.26 3.03 -18.98
C TYR A 85 4.73 2.98 -18.74
N GLU A 86 4.09 4.12 -18.83
CA GLU A 86 2.69 4.35 -18.43
C GLU A 86 1.69 3.39 -19.08
N SER A 87 1.93 3.03 -20.35
CA SER A 87 1.03 2.15 -21.11
C SER A 87 1.14 0.70 -20.65
N GLU A 88 2.36 0.22 -20.46
CA GLU A 88 2.65 -1.11 -19.95
C GLU A 88 2.14 -1.27 -18.52
N PHE A 89 2.34 -0.25 -17.68
CA PHE A 89 1.86 -0.22 -16.32
C PHE A 89 0.33 -0.35 -16.25
N ILE A 90 -0.41 0.42 -17.05
CA ILE A 90 -1.88 0.30 -17.11
C ILE A 90 -2.32 -1.09 -17.57
N LEU A 91 -1.69 -1.63 -18.65
CA LEU A 91 -2.06 -2.94 -19.17
C LEU A 91 -1.77 -4.08 -18.18
N MET A 92 -0.67 -3.99 -17.45
CA MET A 92 -0.31 -4.93 -16.40
C MET A 92 -1.32 -4.85 -15.24
N SER A 93 -1.56 -3.65 -14.73
CA SER A 93 -2.50 -3.44 -13.63
C SER A 93 -3.91 -3.93 -13.95
N LEU A 94 -4.41 -3.69 -15.17
CA LEU A 94 -5.73 -4.18 -15.59
C LEU A 94 -5.81 -5.72 -15.66
N ARG A 95 -4.71 -6.40 -15.99
CA ARG A 95 -4.66 -7.87 -15.94
C ARG A 95 -4.67 -8.39 -14.51
N ASP A 96 -3.91 -7.76 -13.64
CA ASP A 96 -3.79 -8.16 -12.23
C ASP A 96 -5.10 -7.96 -11.47
N MET A 97 -5.95 -6.99 -11.91
CA MET A 97 -7.28 -6.78 -11.34
C MET A 97 -8.18 -8.03 -11.41
N ALA A 98 -7.97 -8.91 -12.40
CA ALA A 98 -8.76 -10.14 -12.53
C ALA A 98 -8.50 -11.15 -11.41
N GLU A 99 -7.35 -11.08 -10.77
CA GLU A 99 -6.94 -11.99 -9.68
C GLU A 99 -7.07 -11.34 -8.29
N THR A 100 -7.46 -10.07 -8.24
CA THR A 100 -7.48 -9.27 -6.99
C THR A 100 -8.35 -9.90 -5.90
N GLU A 101 -9.50 -10.49 -6.22
CA GLU A 101 -10.42 -11.06 -5.22
C GLU A 101 -9.77 -12.22 -4.47
N SER A 102 -9.20 -13.20 -5.18
CA SER A 102 -8.55 -14.35 -4.58
C SER A 102 -7.29 -13.98 -3.80
N LEU A 103 -6.52 -13.02 -4.31
CA LEU A 103 -5.34 -12.49 -3.64
C LEU A 103 -5.72 -11.80 -2.34
N MET A 104 -6.76 -10.96 -2.34
CA MET A 104 -7.25 -10.26 -1.15
C MET A 104 -7.76 -11.23 -0.07
N GLU A 105 -8.44 -12.32 -0.44
CA GLU A 105 -8.86 -13.34 0.52
C GLU A 105 -7.64 -14.00 1.20
N ALA A 106 -6.61 -14.35 0.43
CA ALA A 106 -5.38 -14.93 0.96
C ALA A 106 -4.64 -13.94 1.88
N MET A 107 -4.52 -12.68 1.46
CA MET A 107 -3.87 -11.63 2.23
C MET A 107 -4.59 -11.35 3.55
N ILE A 108 -5.92 -11.27 3.56
CA ILE A 108 -6.72 -11.09 4.77
C ILE A 108 -6.59 -12.32 5.69
N GLY A 109 -6.56 -13.51 5.13
CA GLY A 109 -6.35 -14.75 5.88
C GLY A 109 -5.01 -14.75 6.61
N ALA A 110 -3.93 -14.46 5.90
CA ALA A 110 -2.58 -14.35 6.46
C ALA A 110 -2.47 -13.22 7.49
N TRP A 111 -3.06 -12.07 7.22
CA TRP A 111 -3.08 -10.94 8.16
C TRP A 111 -3.82 -11.28 9.46
N ARG A 112 -4.99 -11.91 9.36
CA ARG A 112 -5.80 -12.29 10.54
C ARG A 112 -5.15 -13.38 11.39
N SER A 113 -4.41 -14.29 10.78
CA SER A 113 -3.65 -15.34 11.49
C SER A 113 -2.31 -14.86 12.02
N GLY A 114 -1.87 -13.67 11.62
CA GLY A 114 -0.55 -13.13 11.94
C GLY A 114 0.60 -13.87 11.24
N ASP A 115 0.32 -14.51 10.10
CA ASP A 115 1.30 -15.24 9.31
C ASP A 115 2.16 -14.26 8.50
N SER A 116 3.23 -13.80 9.16
CA SER A 116 4.14 -12.81 8.58
C SER A 116 4.97 -13.34 7.40
N GLU A 117 5.19 -14.65 7.34
CA GLU A 117 5.92 -15.30 6.25
C GLU A 117 5.07 -15.32 4.98
N ASN A 118 3.82 -15.76 5.08
CA ASN A 118 2.88 -15.75 3.97
C ASN A 118 2.53 -14.31 3.53
N LEU A 119 2.39 -13.36 4.46
CA LEU A 119 2.25 -11.94 4.11
C LEU A 119 3.44 -11.42 3.32
N SER A 120 4.67 -11.83 3.68
CA SER A 120 5.87 -11.45 2.93
C SER A 120 5.86 -12.03 1.52
N GLU A 121 5.42 -13.26 1.36
CA GLU A 121 5.29 -13.91 0.05
C GLU A 121 4.27 -13.18 -0.82
N LEU A 122 3.06 -12.95 -0.31
CA LEU A 122 1.95 -12.34 -1.03
C LEU A 122 2.16 -10.85 -1.39
N PHE A 123 2.82 -10.07 -0.52
CA PHE A 123 2.98 -8.63 -0.73
C PHE A 123 4.32 -8.22 -1.33
N VAL A 124 5.38 -8.99 -1.05
CA VAL A 124 6.75 -8.49 -1.25
C VAL A 124 7.49 -9.30 -2.31
N ALA A 125 7.33 -10.64 -2.35
CA ALA A 125 8.16 -11.49 -3.19
C ALA A 125 7.97 -11.19 -4.68
N ASP A 126 6.74 -11.15 -5.16
CA ASP A 126 6.42 -10.90 -6.56
C ASP A 126 6.77 -9.45 -6.95
N MET A 127 6.42 -8.47 -6.12
CA MET A 127 6.80 -7.07 -6.38
C MET A 127 8.33 -6.90 -6.47
N LYS A 128 9.09 -7.55 -5.57
CA LYS A 128 10.56 -7.51 -5.58
C LYS A 128 11.15 -8.16 -6.83
N ALA A 129 10.53 -9.24 -7.33
CA ALA A 129 11.00 -9.99 -8.49
C ALA A 129 10.63 -9.32 -9.81
N GLU A 130 9.41 -8.84 -9.95
CA GLU A 130 8.85 -8.36 -11.21
C GLU A 130 8.94 -6.84 -11.38
N ALA A 131 8.89 -6.09 -10.27
CA ALA A 131 8.94 -4.63 -10.27
C ALA A 131 9.87 -4.08 -9.16
N PRO A 132 11.20 -4.35 -9.23
CA PRO A 132 12.14 -3.99 -8.17
C PRO A 132 12.23 -2.49 -7.88
N GLU A 133 12.02 -1.64 -8.86
CA GLU A 133 11.99 -0.18 -8.67
C GLU A 133 10.76 0.24 -7.87
N LEU A 134 9.60 -0.36 -8.17
CA LEU A 134 8.36 -0.14 -7.43
C LEU A 134 8.49 -0.64 -5.99
N TYR A 135 9.05 -1.83 -5.78
CA TYR A 135 9.38 -2.35 -4.45
C TYR A 135 10.25 -1.40 -3.66
N ASN A 136 11.30 -0.86 -4.30
CA ASN A 136 12.21 0.07 -3.66
C ASN A 136 11.51 1.36 -3.23
N SER A 137 10.78 2.00 -4.14
CA SER A 137 10.11 3.28 -3.88
C SER A 137 8.93 3.16 -2.90
N LEU A 138 8.08 2.12 -3.04
CA LEU A 138 6.89 1.96 -2.21
C LEU A 138 7.18 1.44 -0.81
N LEU A 139 8.21 0.60 -0.64
CA LEU A 139 8.47 -0.05 0.64
C LEU A 139 9.84 0.30 1.23
N VAL A 140 10.94 0.08 0.49
CA VAL A 140 12.28 0.16 1.06
C VAL A 140 12.64 1.58 1.48
N GLU A 141 12.53 2.55 0.60
CA GLU A 141 12.87 3.94 0.87
C GLU A 141 12.00 4.55 1.97
N ARG A 142 10.72 4.20 1.98
CA ARG A 142 9.80 4.66 3.04
C ARG A 142 10.16 4.04 4.39
N ASN A 143 10.44 2.75 4.44
CA ASN A 143 10.90 2.07 5.66
C ASN A 143 12.22 2.67 6.17
N ASP A 144 13.18 2.96 5.29
CA ASP A 144 14.44 3.59 5.65
C ASP A 144 14.24 5.00 6.23
N ASN A 145 13.26 5.75 5.71
CA ASN A 145 12.90 7.08 6.22
C ASN A 145 12.13 7.03 7.54
N TRP A 146 11.29 6.02 7.75
CA TRP A 146 10.48 5.89 8.97
C TRP A 146 11.26 5.32 10.15
N LEU A 147 12.19 4.40 9.89
CA LEU A 147 12.90 3.68 10.94
C LEU A 147 13.60 4.59 11.96
N PRO A 148 14.33 5.67 11.57
CA PRO A 148 14.91 6.59 12.54
C PRO A 148 13.87 7.33 13.40
N GLN A 149 12.69 7.60 12.84
CA GLN A 149 11.59 8.23 13.56
C GLN A 149 11.01 7.27 14.60
N ILE A 150 10.82 6.00 14.23
CA ILE A 150 10.37 4.95 15.14
C ILE A 150 11.39 4.72 16.26
N GLU A 151 12.69 4.70 15.93
CA GLU A 151 13.76 4.58 16.94
C GLU A 151 13.81 5.78 17.90
N GLN A 152 13.40 6.97 17.43
CA GLN A 152 13.32 8.14 18.31
C GLN A 152 12.19 7.98 19.35
N MET A 153 11.08 7.33 19.00
CA MET A 153 9.97 7.05 19.92
C MET A 153 10.40 6.18 21.11
N PHE A 154 11.38 5.28 20.93
CA PHE A 154 11.90 4.43 22.03
C PHE A 154 12.77 5.15 23.05
N ARG A 155 13.03 6.45 22.87
CA ARG A 155 13.93 7.21 23.76
C ARG A 155 13.25 7.82 25.00
N ASP A 156 11.94 7.88 25.01
CA ASP A 156 11.17 8.35 26.15
C ASP A 156 10.42 7.20 26.83
N ARG A 157 9.45 7.53 27.71
CA ARG A 157 8.69 6.55 28.48
C ARG A 157 7.26 6.38 28.01
N ASP A 158 6.91 7.09 26.96
CA ASP A 158 5.58 7.00 26.39
C ASP A 158 5.39 5.68 25.66
N THR A 159 4.18 5.33 25.36
CA THR A 159 3.85 4.15 24.55
C THR A 159 3.19 4.61 23.28
N GLU A 160 3.88 4.41 22.19
CA GLU A 160 3.40 4.75 20.87
C GLU A 160 2.67 3.57 20.23
N PHE A 161 1.63 3.89 19.49
CA PHE A 161 0.97 2.97 18.59
C PHE A 161 1.25 3.40 17.14
N VAL A 162 2.15 2.67 16.49
CA VAL A 162 2.53 2.93 15.09
C VAL A 162 1.68 2.06 14.18
N LEU A 163 0.92 2.68 13.29
CA LEU A 163 0.06 2.01 12.32
C LEU A 163 0.62 2.21 10.91
N VAL A 164 0.95 1.10 10.26
CA VAL A 164 1.47 1.07 8.89
C VAL A 164 0.86 -0.10 8.12
N GLY A 165 0.90 -0.03 6.79
CA GLY A 165 0.47 -1.15 5.95
C GLY A 165 1.30 -2.42 6.22
N ALA A 166 0.66 -3.58 6.17
CA ALA A 166 1.27 -4.87 6.52
C ALA A 166 2.54 -5.17 5.70
N ALA A 167 2.58 -4.78 4.43
CA ALA A 167 3.74 -4.94 3.56
C ALA A 167 5.01 -4.24 4.10
N HIS A 168 4.84 -3.12 4.83
CA HIS A 168 5.96 -2.42 5.46
C HIS A 168 6.56 -3.17 6.65
N LEU A 169 5.83 -4.10 7.25
CA LEU A 169 6.26 -4.84 8.44
C LEU A 169 7.09 -6.07 8.09
N VAL A 170 6.80 -6.73 6.95
CA VAL A 170 7.29 -8.07 6.61
C VAL A 170 8.42 -8.06 5.58
N GLY A 171 9.09 -9.21 5.43
CA GLY A 171 10.20 -9.37 4.50
C GLY A 171 11.54 -8.85 5.03
N GLU A 172 12.58 -9.00 4.20
CA GLU A 172 13.97 -8.67 4.54
C GLU A 172 14.15 -7.19 4.90
N ARG A 173 13.50 -6.30 4.15
CA ARG A 173 13.53 -4.84 4.34
C ARG A 173 12.28 -4.33 5.10
N GLY A 174 11.51 -5.24 5.71
CA GLY A 174 10.38 -4.88 6.57
C GLY A 174 10.84 -4.32 7.92
N LEU A 175 10.06 -3.40 8.47
CA LEU A 175 10.36 -2.70 9.73
C LEU A 175 10.64 -3.66 10.89
N LEU A 176 9.90 -4.78 10.98
CA LEU A 176 10.14 -5.77 12.05
C LEU A 176 11.53 -6.39 11.96
N ASN A 177 11.98 -6.74 10.76
CA ASN A 177 13.32 -7.30 10.57
C ASN A 177 14.42 -6.26 10.74
N MET A 178 14.18 -5.02 10.28
CA MET A 178 15.11 -3.91 10.46
C MET A 178 15.31 -3.57 11.93
N LEU A 179 14.25 -3.56 12.74
CA LEU A 179 14.32 -3.34 14.19
C LEU A 179 15.03 -4.51 14.91
N ARG A 180 14.71 -5.77 14.55
CA ARG A 180 15.43 -6.94 15.12
C ARG A 180 16.93 -6.88 14.85
N SER A 181 17.34 -6.51 13.64
CA SER A 181 18.76 -6.41 13.26
C SER A 181 19.50 -5.31 14.03
N ARG A 182 18.78 -4.36 14.62
CA ARG A 182 19.29 -3.31 15.50
C ARG A 182 19.23 -3.65 16.99
N GLY A 183 18.80 -4.86 17.32
CA GLY A 183 18.79 -5.40 18.68
C GLY A 183 17.50 -5.14 19.47
N TYR A 184 16.45 -4.62 18.84
CA TYR A 184 15.14 -4.47 19.49
C TYR A 184 14.44 -5.83 19.62
N GLU A 185 13.83 -6.08 20.78
CA GLU A 185 13.01 -7.26 21.00
C GLU A 185 11.63 -7.06 20.39
N ILE A 186 11.24 -7.94 19.48
CA ILE A 186 9.94 -7.89 18.80
C ILE A 186 9.12 -9.11 19.22
N ARG A 187 7.94 -8.87 19.76
CA ARG A 187 6.96 -9.91 20.10
C ARG A 187 5.68 -9.71 19.31
N GLN A 188 5.17 -10.78 18.78
CA GLN A 188 3.83 -10.80 18.20
C GLN A 188 2.83 -11.11 19.33
N LEU A 189 1.70 -10.42 19.35
CA LEU A 189 0.64 -10.55 20.35
C LEU A 189 -0.48 -11.45 19.82
#